data_d63a72ceb33235f5281a99090f76499c
#
_entry.id   d63a72ceb33235f5281a99090f76499c
#
_cell.length_a   1.000
_cell.length_b   1.000
_cell.length_c   1.000
_cell.angle_alpha   90.00
_cell.angle_beta   90.00
_cell.angle_gamma   90.00
#
_symmetry.space_group_name_H-M   'P 1'
#
loop_
_entity.id
_entity.type
_entity.pdbx_description
1 polymer ?
#
loop_
_entity_poly.entity_id
_entity_poly.type
_entity_poly.pdbx_seq_one_letter_code
_entity_poly.pdbx_strand_id
1 'polypeptide(L)'
;MAKPKIKAVPNKLHVRTGDTVVVISGRSKDLSRNEKSQGQTGDKGKIGKVLKVFPKRGKIIVEGVNVQKKHVKPNAMNPQGTVVEREMPIFSSKVMLWDEKAGKATRVRHEIKDGKKVRVSVKTGNEL
;
A
#
# COMPACT_ATOMS: atom_id res chain seq x y z
N MET A 1 35.57 15.12 -10.78
CA MET A 1 34.36 14.45 -11.33
C MET A 1 33.20 14.65 -10.39
N ALA A 2 32.08 15.09 -10.94
CA ALA A 2 30.87 15.19 -10.16
C ALA A 2 30.36 13.77 -9.83
N LYS A 3 30.00 13.53 -8.57
CA LYS A 3 29.34 12.28 -8.19
C LYS A 3 28.00 12.15 -8.95
N PRO A 4 27.66 10.95 -9.45
CA PRO A 4 26.35 10.78 -10.09
C PRO A 4 25.26 11.15 -9.10
N LYS A 5 24.37 12.04 -9.51
CA LYS A 5 23.22 12.41 -8.69
C LYS A 5 22.29 11.19 -8.62
N ILE A 6 21.98 10.76 -7.41
CA ILE A 6 20.94 9.75 -7.21
C ILE A 6 19.65 10.32 -7.78
N LYS A 7 19.05 9.63 -8.74
CA LYS A 7 17.77 10.05 -9.30
C LYS A 7 16.74 10.14 -8.18
N ALA A 8 16.11 11.28 -8.04
CA ALA A 8 15.01 11.42 -7.10
C ALA A 8 13.92 10.38 -7.38
N VAL A 9 13.29 9.88 -6.33
CA VAL A 9 12.14 8.99 -6.45
C VAL A 9 11.07 9.70 -7.31
N PRO A 10 10.46 9.02 -8.30
CA PRO A 10 9.42 9.64 -9.12
C PRO A 10 8.31 10.23 -8.26
N ASN A 11 7.87 11.44 -8.60
CA ASN A 11 6.76 12.09 -7.88
C ASN A 11 5.39 11.45 -8.18
N LYS A 12 5.34 10.48 -9.07
CA LYS A 12 4.11 9.76 -9.43
C LYS A 12 4.25 8.29 -9.11
N LEU A 13 3.29 7.77 -8.39
CA LEU A 13 3.15 6.35 -8.12
C LEU A 13 2.04 5.77 -8.99
N HIS A 14 2.04 4.44 -9.17
CA HIS A 14 1.01 3.73 -9.93
C HIS A 14 -0.34 3.65 -9.21
N VAL A 15 -0.37 4.07 -7.96
CA VAL A 15 -1.57 4.04 -7.09
C VAL A 15 -1.93 5.45 -6.64
N ARG A 16 -3.21 5.64 -6.33
CA ARG A 16 -3.77 6.89 -5.79
C ARG A 16 -4.54 6.61 -4.51
N THR A 17 -4.76 7.65 -3.72
CA THR A 17 -5.66 7.56 -2.56
C THR A 17 -7.05 7.09 -2.99
N GLY A 18 -7.59 6.11 -2.27
CA GLY A 18 -8.89 5.51 -2.57
C GLY A 18 -8.84 4.29 -3.49
N ASP A 19 -7.70 3.97 -4.09
CA ASP A 19 -7.56 2.77 -4.92
C ASP A 19 -7.64 1.50 -4.05
N THR A 20 -8.25 0.47 -4.60
CA THR A 20 -8.19 -0.88 -4.02
C THR A 20 -6.95 -1.60 -4.53
N VAL A 21 -6.12 -2.07 -3.63
CA VAL A 21 -4.85 -2.73 -3.94
C VAL A 21 -4.72 -4.04 -3.20
N VAL A 22 -3.85 -4.91 -3.71
CA VAL A 22 -3.47 -6.17 -3.08
C VAL A 22 -1.97 -6.19 -2.82
N VAL A 23 -1.58 -6.66 -1.65
CA VAL A 23 -0.16 -6.81 -1.29
C VAL A 23 0.41 -8.06 -1.95
N ILE A 24 1.46 -7.88 -2.74
CA ILE A 24 2.08 -8.97 -3.52
C ILE A 24 3.40 -9.47 -2.95
N SER A 25 3.94 -8.81 -1.95
CA SER A 25 5.25 -9.13 -1.39
C SER A 25 5.21 -9.15 0.14
N GLY A 26 6.02 -10.02 0.72
CA GLY A 26 6.15 -10.15 2.16
C GLY A 26 5.67 -11.51 2.66
N ARG A 27 5.43 -11.58 3.97
CA ARG A 27 4.91 -12.80 4.60
C ARG A 27 3.45 -13.00 4.21
N SER A 28 3.09 -14.24 3.87
CA SER A 28 1.71 -14.58 3.51
C SER A 28 0.76 -14.43 4.70
N LYS A 29 -0.44 -13.95 4.43
CA LYS A 29 -1.49 -13.86 5.43
C LYS A 29 -1.98 -15.23 5.90
N ASP A 30 -1.84 -16.27 5.05
CA ASP A 30 -2.36 -17.60 5.31
C ASP A 30 -1.38 -18.52 6.04
N LEU A 31 -0.14 -18.06 6.25
CA LEU A 31 0.89 -18.85 6.89
C LEU A 31 1.16 -18.37 8.31
N SER A 32 0.48 -18.97 9.26
CA SER A 32 1.00 -19.01 10.62
C SER A 32 2.14 -20.04 10.64
N ARG A 33 3.36 -19.61 10.40
CA ARG A 33 4.47 -20.53 10.20
C ARG A 33 5.03 -21.19 11.44
N ASN A 34 4.75 -20.68 12.60
CA ASN A 34 5.24 -21.25 13.85
C ASN A 34 4.25 -20.97 14.97
N GLU A 35 4.04 -21.96 15.79
CA GLU A 35 3.35 -21.80 17.07
C GLU A 35 3.94 -20.67 17.93
N LYS A 36 5.20 -20.30 17.66
CA LYS A 36 5.90 -19.19 18.34
C LYS A 36 5.55 -17.80 17.79
N SER A 37 4.91 -17.69 16.64
CA SER A 37 4.57 -16.38 16.05
C SER A 37 3.28 -15.77 16.59
N GLN A 38 2.70 -16.36 17.61
CA GLN A 38 1.55 -15.82 18.34
C GLN A 38 0.39 -15.35 17.47
N GLY A 39 0.12 -16.06 16.39
CA GLY A 39 -0.99 -15.73 15.50
C GLY A 39 -0.77 -14.49 14.63
N GLN A 40 0.44 -13.98 14.56
CA GLN A 40 0.74 -12.88 13.63
C GLN A 40 0.81 -13.41 12.20
N THR A 41 -0.21 -13.07 11.43
CA THR A 41 -0.25 -13.32 9.99
C THR A 41 0.50 -12.21 9.26
N GLY A 42 1.12 -12.57 8.13
CA GLY A 42 1.71 -11.58 7.25
C GLY A 42 0.65 -10.82 6.43
N ASP A 43 1.10 -9.89 5.63
CA ASP A 43 0.19 -9.02 4.87
C ASP A 43 0.06 -9.41 3.40
N LYS A 44 0.93 -10.28 2.89
CA LYS A 44 0.87 -10.72 1.49
C LYS A 44 -0.49 -11.37 1.18
N GLY A 45 -1.15 -10.86 0.16
CA GLY A 45 -2.47 -11.31 -0.25
C GLY A 45 -3.62 -10.52 0.36
N LYS A 46 -3.36 -9.60 1.28
CA LYS A 46 -4.40 -8.70 1.80
C LYS A 46 -4.81 -7.69 0.75
N ILE A 47 -6.10 -7.41 0.70
CA ILE A 47 -6.71 -6.40 -0.16
C ILE A 47 -7.19 -5.26 0.73
N GLY A 48 -6.90 -4.05 0.34
CA GLY A 48 -7.32 -2.88 1.10
C GLY A 48 -7.30 -1.61 0.25
N LYS A 49 -7.86 -0.55 0.81
CA LYS A 49 -7.85 0.76 0.16
C LYS A 49 -6.59 1.54 0.54
N VAL A 50 -6.06 2.29 -0.42
CA VAL A 50 -4.99 3.24 -0.17
C VAL A 50 -5.54 4.44 0.58
N LEU A 51 -5.05 4.65 1.80
CA LEU A 51 -5.49 5.75 2.67
C LEU A 51 -4.69 7.03 2.40
N LYS A 52 -3.40 6.89 2.16
CA LYS A 52 -2.50 8.02 1.93
C LYS A 52 -1.34 7.62 1.04
N VAL A 53 -0.87 8.57 0.25
CA VAL A 53 0.26 8.38 -0.68
C VAL A 53 1.35 9.40 -0.37
N PHE A 54 2.59 8.92 -0.32
CA PHE A 54 3.80 9.75 -0.14
C PHE A 54 4.68 9.66 -1.40
N PRO A 55 4.39 10.43 -2.46
CA PRO A 55 5.09 10.28 -3.74
C PRO A 55 6.59 10.48 -3.66
N LYS A 56 7.05 11.42 -2.83
CA LYS A 56 8.47 11.71 -2.67
C LYS A 56 9.25 10.56 -2.03
N ARG A 57 8.60 9.76 -1.20
CA ARG A 57 9.19 8.62 -0.51
C ARG A 57 8.95 7.30 -1.24
N GLY A 58 8.06 7.28 -2.21
CA GLY A 58 7.62 6.05 -2.88
C GLY A 58 6.86 5.11 -1.97
N LYS A 59 6.21 5.64 -0.94
CA LYS A 59 5.47 4.86 0.07
C LYS A 59 3.99 5.20 0.08
N ILE A 60 3.21 4.25 0.55
CA ILE A 60 1.76 4.39 0.69
C ILE A 60 1.30 3.77 2.00
N ILE A 61 0.16 4.23 2.50
CA ILE A 61 -0.54 3.62 3.63
C ILE A 61 -1.78 2.92 3.08
N VAL A 62 -1.88 1.62 3.36
CA VAL A 62 -3.01 0.78 2.94
C VAL A 62 -3.77 0.33 4.19
N GLU A 63 -5.08 0.41 4.15
CA GLU A 63 -5.96 0.00 5.24
C GLU A 63 -5.74 -1.47 5.62
N GLY A 64 -5.50 -1.73 6.90
CA GLY A 64 -5.29 -3.08 7.43
C GLY A 64 -3.94 -3.71 7.12
N VAL A 65 -3.03 -2.99 6.47
CA VAL A 65 -1.72 -3.48 6.08
C VAL A 65 -0.63 -2.78 6.88
N ASN A 66 0.37 -3.56 7.32
CA ASN A 66 1.49 -3.08 8.13
C ASN A 66 1.03 -2.35 9.39
N VAL A 67 0.02 -2.92 10.06
CA VAL A 67 -0.50 -2.38 11.33
C VAL A 67 0.52 -2.61 12.41
N GLN A 68 0.93 -1.54 13.06
CA GLN A 68 1.91 -1.60 14.13
C GLN A 68 1.42 -0.86 15.37
N LYS A 69 1.87 -1.34 16.52
CA LYS A 69 1.61 -0.71 17.81
C LYS A 69 2.62 0.41 18.03
N LYS A 70 2.10 1.62 18.22
CA LYS A 70 2.92 2.78 18.54
C LYS A 70 2.68 3.17 20.00
N HIS A 71 3.75 3.24 20.76
CA HIS A 71 3.71 3.76 22.12
C HIS A 71 3.73 5.28 22.07
N VAL A 72 2.67 5.90 22.56
CA VAL A 72 2.55 7.35 22.66
C VAL A 72 2.99 7.78 24.05
N LYS A 73 3.93 8.71 24.11
CA LYS A 73 4.42 9.27 25.38
C LYS A 73 3.30 9.98 26.13
N PRO A 74 3.36 9.97 27.48
CA PRO A 74 2.42 10.77 28.28
C PRO A 74 2.44 12.24 27.89
N ASN A 75 1.26 12.84 27.84
CA ASN A 75 1.08 14.27 27.62
C ASN A 75 0.05 14.82 28.61
N ALA A 76 -0.22 16.14 28.56
CA ALA A 76 -1.15 16.77 29.48
C ALA A 76 -2.57 16.20 29.40
N MET A 77 -3.00 15.71 28.22
CA MET A 77 -4.33 15.11 28.02
C MET A 77 -4.37 13.62 28.39
N ASN A 78 -3.23 12.96 28.40
CA ASN A 78 -3.13 11.52 28.71
C ASN A 78 -1.84 11.24 29.51
N PRO A 79 -1.87 11.44 30.84
CA PRO A 79 -0.68 11.33 31.69
C PRO A 79 -0.05 9.94 31.73
N GLN A 80 -0.82 8.90 31.43
CA GLN A 80 -0.33 7.51 31.46
C GLN A 80 0.27 7.03 30.13
N GLY A 81 0.15 7.85 29.07
CA GLY A 81 0.49 7.41 27.72
C GLY A 81 -0.51 6.40 27.19
N THR A 82 -0.37 6.07 25.93
CA THR A 82 -1.22 5.06 25.26
C THR A 82 -0.45 4.24 24.26
N VAL A 83 -0.98 3.05 23.94
CA VAL A 83 -0.55 2.24 22.82
C VAL A 83 -1.61 2.35 21.72
N VAL A 84 -1.22 2.83 20.55
CA VAL A 84 -2.12 3.03 19.42
C VAL A 84 -1.71 2.11 18.29
N GLU A 85 -2.68 1.41 17.70
CA GLU A 85 -2.46 0.64 16.48
C GLU A 85 -2.69 1.54 15.26
N ARG A 86 -1.70 1.60 14.39
CA ARG A 86 -1.76 2.40 13.15
C ARG A 86 -1.18 1.62 11.99
N GLU A 87 -1.77 1.84 10.82
CA GLU A 87 -1.18 1.41 9.57
C GLU A 87 0.06 2.28 9.29
N MET A 88 1.18 1.62 9.08
CA MET A 88 2.44 2.28 8.74
C MET A 88 2.69 2.22 7.24
N PRO A 89 3.43 3.18 6.67
CA PRO A 89 3.73 3.20 5.24
C PRO A 89 4.50 1.96 4.78
N ILE A 90 4.18 1.50 3.59
CA ILE A 90 4.93 0.46 2.86
C ILE A 90 5.34 1.01 1.50
N PHE A 91 6.34 0.39 0.87
CA PHE A 91 6.71 0.78 -0.48
C PHE A 91 5.60 0.46 -1.47
N SER A 92 5.34 1.38 -2.39
CA SER A 92 4.31 1.21 -3.42
C SER A 92 4.57 0.02 -4.34
N SER A 93 5.84 -0.39 -4.50
CA SER A 93 6.22 -1.56 -5.28
C SER A 93 5.73 -2.89 -4.69
N LYS A 94 5.29 -2.89 -3.44
CA LYS A 94 4.77 -4.09 -2.76
C LYS A 94 3.30 -4.36 -3.03
N VAL A 95 2.63 -3.48 -3.77
CA VAL A 95 1.20 -3.60 -4.07
C VAL A 95 0.93 -3.54 -5.56
N MET A 96 -0.16 -4.17 -5.96
CA MET A 96 -0.73 -4.04 -7.31
C MET A 96 -2.19 -3.61 -7.20
N LEU A 97 -2.69 -2.93 -8.21
CA LEU A 97 -4.09 -2.58 -8.28
C LEU A 97 -4.94 -3.85 -8.36
N TRP A 98 -6.05 -3.83 -7.65
CA TRP A 98 -7.01 -4.93 -7.64
C TRP A 98 -8.13 -4.66 -8.63
N ASP A 99 -8.39 -5.63 -9.50
CA ASP A 99 -9.52 -5.59 -10.41
C ASP A 99 -10.65 -6.46 -9.84
N GLU A 100 -11.69 -5.83 -9.33
CA GLU A 100 -12.81 -6.53 -8.71
C GLU A 100 -13.57 -7.42 -9.70
N LYS A 101 -13.69 -7.01 -10.95
CA LYS A 101 -14.38 -7.79 -11.97
C LYS A 101 -13.62 -9.05 -12.36
N ALA A 102 -12.29 -8.96 -12.43
CA ALA A 102 -11.46 -10.14 -12.69
C ALA A 102 -11.17 -10.94 -11.40
N GLY A 103 -11.32 -10.33 -10.22
CA GLY A 103 -10.95 -10.92 -8.95
C GLY A 103 -9.45 -11.19 -8.84
N LYS A 104 -8.62 -10.38 -9.47
CA LYS A 104 -7.17 -10.56 -9.56
C LYS A 104 -6.44 -9.23 -9.51
N ALA A 105 -5.15 -9.30 -9.14
CA ALA A 105 -4.25 -8.18 -9.29
C ALA A 105 -4.02 -7.89 -10.78
N THR A 106 -3.95 -6.61 -11.13
CA THR A 106 -3.78 -6.19 -12.52
C THR A 106 -2.78 -5.06 -12.64
N ARG A 107 -2.17 -4.98 -13.81
CA ARG A 107 -1.44 -3.79 -14.23
C ARG A 107 -2.41 -2.78 -14.82
N VAL A 108 -1.94 -1.57 -14.96
CA VAL A 108 -2.71 -0.45 -15.52
C VAL A 108 -2.08 -0.02 -16.83
N ARG A 109 -2.90 0.13 -17.86
CA ARG A 109 -2.55 0.89 -19.06
C ARG A 109 -3.39 2.16 -19.08
N HIS A 110 -2.95 3.13 -19.86
CA HIS A 110 -3.67 4.39 -20.01
C HIS A 110 -4.27 4.47 -21.39
N GLU A 111 -5.53 4.86 -21.46
CA GLU A 111 -6.25 5.12 -22.70
C GLU A 111 -6.82 6.54 -22.65
N ILE A 112 -7.04 7.13 -23.82
CA ILE A 112 -7.67 8.42 -23.92
C ILE A 112 -9.13 8.19 -24.28
N LYS A 113 -10.04 8.64 -23.41
CA LYS A 113 -11.48 8.64 -23.64
C LYS A 113 -12.00 10.07 -23.47
N ASP A 114 -12.72 10.56 -24.49
CA ASP A 114 -13.28 11.91 -24.51
C ASP A 114 -12.26 13.02 -24.19
N GLY A 115 -11.03 12.87 -24.71
CA GLY A 115 -9.94 13.80 -24.48
C GLY A 115 -9.28 13.70 -23.11
N LYS A 116 -9.71 12.77 -22.25
CA LYS A 116 -9.14 12.55 -20.91
C LYS A 116 -8.37 11.24 -20.84
N LYS A 117 -7.25 11.28 -20.16
CA LYS A 117 -6.45 10.09 -19.88
C LYS A 117 -7.08 9.30 -18.72
N VAL A 118 -7.45 8.06 -18.98
CA VAL A 118 -8.05 7.16 -17.97
C VAL A 118 -7.18 5.94 -17.75
N ARG A 119 -7.24 5.38 -16.55
CA ARG A 119 -6.58 4.14 -16.19
C ARG A 119 -7.49 2.98 -16.54
N VAL A 120 -6.93 1.97 -17.19
CA VAL A 120 -7.67 0.79 -17.64
C VAL A 120 -6.94 -0.47 -17.19
N SER A 121 -7.68 -1.45 -16.67
CA SER A 121 -7.14 -2.75 -16.32
C SER A 121 -6.66 -3.49 -17.57
N VAL A 122 -5.42 -4.00 -17.53
CA VAL A 122 -4.87 -4.82 -18.61
C VAL A 122 -5.62 -6.13 -18.77
N LYS A 123 -6.20 -6.66 -17.69
CA LYS A 123 -6.90 -7.96 -17.70
C LYS A 123 -8.31 -7.90 -18.22
N THR A 124 -9.05 -6.85 -17.89
CA THR A 124 -10.47 -6.75 -18.24
C THR A 124 -10.80 -5.61 -19.20
N GLY A 125 -9.91 -4.64 -19.33
CA GLY A 125 -10.19 -3.43 -20.12
C GLY A 125 -11.13 -2.46 -19.42
N ASN A 126 -11.47 -2.68 -18.16
CA ASN A 126 -12.34 -1.79 -17.40
C ASN A 126 -11.57 -0.61 -16.84
N GLU A 127 -12.23 0.53 -16.74
CA GLU A 127 -11.69 1.72 -16.09
C GLU A 127 -11.56 1.49 -14.56
N LEU A 128 -10.43 1.88 -14.03
CA LEU A 128 -10.12 1.76 -12.61
C LEU A 128 -10.18 3.12 -11.89
#